data_3b5dd086a4a55e3f87ff77effa9537ce
#
_entry.id   3b5dd086a4a55e3f87ff77effa9537ce
#
_cell.length_a   1.000
_cell.length_b   1.000
_cell.length_c   1.000
_cell.angle_alpha   90.00
_cell.angle_beta   90.00
_cell.angle_gamma   90.00
#
_symmetry.space_group_name_H-M   'P 1'
#
loop_
_entity.id
_entity.type
_entity.pdbx_description
1 polymer ?
#
loop_
_entity_poly.entity_id
_entity_poly.type
_entity_poly.pdbx_seq_one_letter_code
_entity_poly.pdbx_strand_id
1 'polypeptide(L)'
;MFIIVSDLKKTYTTGIVKNEVLKGIEIKLGKGEIGVILGPSGSGKTTLLNIIGGVDQGDSGKVIVDEIEVDKLNDEELTEYRREHIGFVFQFYNLIPNLTAGENVEVVSNISKSPLGMDEVLEAVEILDKKHRFPRELSGGEQQRVSIARSVVRNPKLLLCDEPTGALDYQTSRSILKLLQQINNKFGTTILMITHNAAIAAMANRVFRLRSGEVVDEVVNQVIAPAERIEW
;
A
#
# COMPACT_ATOMS: atom_id res chain seq x y z
N MET A 1 -6.26 -15.29 9.38
CA MET A 1 -6.25 -14.25 8.32
C MET A 1 -5.67 -12.99 8.93
N PHE A 2 -4.91 -12.20 8.15
CA PHE A 2 -4.28 -10.97 8.62
C PHE A 2 -5.15 -9.72 8.34
N ILE A 3 -5.76 -9.64 7.14
CA ILE A 3 -6.81 -8.66 6.83
C ILE A 3 -8.13 -9.41 6.68
N ILE A 4 -9.18 -8.89 7.32
CA ILE A 4 -10.55 -9.33 7.15
C ILE A 4 -11.41 -8.08 6.99
N VAL A 5 -12.09 -7.96 5.87
CA VAL A 5 -13.12 -6.95 5.62
C VAL A 5 -14.43 -7.69 5.39
N SER A 6 -15.50 -7.29 6.08
CA SER A 6 -16.79 -7.95 5.98
C SER A 6 -17.92 -6.93 5.92
N ASP A 7 -18.78 -7.04 4.89
CA ASP A 7 -19.95 -6.18 4.60
C ASP A 7 -19.63 -4.68 4.70
N LEU A 8 -18.40 -4.27 4.27
CA LEU A 8 -17.96 -2.90 4.39
C LEU A 8 -18.69 -2.01 3.38
N LYS A 9 -19.35 -0.96 3.89
CA LYS A 9 -20.07 0.05 3.09
C LYS A 9 -19.52 1.44 3.33
N LYS A 10 -19.53 2.25 2.28
CA LYS A 10 -19.13 3.67 2.35
C LYS A 10 -19.90 4.51 1.36
N THR A 11 -20.48 5.59 1.86
CA THR A 11 -21.22 6.60 1.09
C THR A 11 -20.63 7.96 1.35
N TYR A 12 -20.28 8.69 0.32
CA TYR A 12 -19.94 10.11 0.45
C TYR A 12 -21.14 10.99 0.09
N THR A 13 -21.37 12.01 0.89
CA THR A 13 -22.46 12.97 0.66
C THR A 13 -21.88 14.32 0.28
N THR A 14 -22.23 14.82 -0.91
CA THR A 14 -21.84 16.16 -1.39
C THR A 14 -23.12 16.96 -1.66
N GLY A 15 -23.47 17.85 -0.74
CA GLY A 15 -24.75 18.53 -0.77
C GLY A 15 -25.92 17.53 -0.64
N ILE A 16 -26.77 17.45 -1.67
CA ILE A 16 -27.91 16.52 -1.71
C ILE A 16 -27.59 15.19 -2.41
N VAL A 17 -26.43 15.09 -3.03
CA VAL A 17 -26.04 13.89 -3.79
C VAL A 17 -25.36 12.91 -2.85
N LYS A 18 -25.90 11.69 -2.77
CA LYS A 18 -25.28 10.54 -2.09
C LYS A 18 -24.64 9.64 -3.14
N ASN A 19 -23.37 9.35 -2.95
CA ASN A 19 -22.60 8.44 -3.78
C ASN A 19 -22.13 7.25 -2.94
N GLU A 20 -22.77 6.09 -3.11
CA GLU A 20 -22.38 4.86 -2.45
C GLU A 20 -21.18 4.27 -3.19
N VAL A 21 -20.00 4.36 -2.57
CA VAL A 21 -18.71 4.00 -3.16
C VAL A 21 -18.32 2.55 -2.84
N LEU A 22 -18.66 2.06 -1.64
CA LEU A 22 -18.47 0.66 -1.26
C LEU A 22 -19.81 0.07 -0.82
N LYS A 23 -20.13 -1.14 -1.33
CA LYS A 23 -21.47 -1.76 -1.27
C LYS A 23 -21.44 -3.15 -0.68
N GLY A 24 -20.79 -3.33 0.47
CA GLY A 24 -20.68 -4.63 1.11
C GLY A 24 -19.45 -5.41 0.64
N ILE A 25 -18.26 -4.82 0.83
CA ILE A 25 -16.99 -5.44 0.44
C ILE A 25 -16.64 -6.59 1.37
N GLU A 26 -16.25 -7.72 0.75
CA GLU A 26 -15.68 -8.88 1.43
C GLU A 26 -14.25 -9.12 0.94
N ILE A 27 -13.25 -9.09 1.83
CA ILE A 27 -11.85 -9.38 1.52
C ILE A 27 -11.21 -10.16 2.66
N LYS A 28 -10.38 -11.14 2.31
CA LYS A 28 -9.54 -11.88 3.26
C LYS A 28 -8.14 -12.04 2.71
N LEU A 29 -7.12 -11.59 3.46
CA LEU A 29 -5.70 -11.72 3.10
C LEU A 29 -4.92 -12.36 4.25
N GLY A 30 -4.01 -13.27 3.93
CA GLY A 30 -3.13 -13.92 4.91
C GLY A 30 -1.96 -13.04 5.33
N LYS A 31 -1.31 -13.38 6.45
CA LYS A 31 -0.09 -12.71 6.90
C LYS A 31 1.07 -13.01 5.93
N GLY A 32 1.84 -11.99 5.55
CA GLY A 32 2.95 -12.12 4.62
C GLY A 32 2.53 -12.34 3.17
N GLU A 33 1.24 -12.36 2.86
CA GLU A 33 0.76 -12.42 1.48
C GLU A 33 0.87 -11.07 0.77
N ILE A 34 0.99 -11.11 -0.55
CA ILE A 34 0.75 -9.98 -1.44
C ILE A 34 -0.66 -10.09 -1.98
N GLY A 35 -1.53 -9.14 -1.65
CA GLY A 35 -2.87 -8.99 -2.21
C GLY A 35 -2.90 -7.89 -3.27
N VAL A 36 -3.66 -8.10 -4.35
CA VAL A 36 -3.89 -7.09 -5.39
C VAL A 36 -5.38 -6.87 -5.56
N ILE A 37 -5.79 -5.59 -5.50
CA ILE A 37 -7.14 -5.16 -5.84
C ILE A 37 -7.10 -4.53 -7.24
N LEU A 38 -7.73 -5.19 -8.19
CA LEU A 38 -7.88 -4.73 -9.57
C LEU A 38 -9.23 -4.05 -9.78
N GLY A 39 -9.26 -3.01 -10.58
CA GLY A 39 -10.51 -2.39 -11.00
C GLY A 39 -10.31 -1.09 -11.78
N PRO A 40 -11.32 -0.62 -12.52
CA PRO A 40 -11.26 0.64 -13.24
C PRO A 40 -11.17 1.83 -12.26
N SER A 41 -10.83 3.00 -12.79
CA SER A 41 -10.90 4.25 -12.01
C SER A 41 -12.33 4.47 -11.49
N GLY A 42 -12.44 4.97 -10.26
CA GLY A 42 -13.75 5.20 -9.62
C GLY A 42 -14.46 3.95 -9.08
N SER A 43 -13.84 2.76 -9.09
CA SER A 43 -14.46 1.54 -8.55
C SER A 43 -14.46 1.44 -7.02
N GLY A 44 -13.81 2.37 -6.29
CA GLY A 44 -13.75 2.38 -4.82
C GLY A 44 -12.43 1.87 -4.23
N LYS A 45 -11.40 1.54 -5.04
CA LYS A 45 -10.13 0.96 -4.58
C LYS A 45 -9.40 1.83 -3.54
N THR A 46 -9.18 3.11 -3.84
CA THR A 46 -8.50 4.05 -2.93
C THR A 46 -9.30 4.25 -1.64
N THR A 47 -10.65 4.33 -1.72
CA THR A 47 -11.52 4.39 -0.54
C THR A 47 -11.33 3.18 0.35
N LEU A 48 -11.36 1.97 -0.24
CA LEU A 48 -11.13 0.72 0.49
C LEU A 48 -9.75 0.67 1.14
N LEU A 49 -8.70 1.07 0.39
CA LEU A 49 -7.33 1.14 0.90
C LEU A 49 -7.22 2.11 2.09
N ASN A 50 -7.85 3.30 1.98
CA ASN A 50 -7.84 4.30 3.03
C ASN A 50 -8.56 3.84 4.30
N ILE A 51 -9.67 3.11 4.17
CA ILE A 51 -10.39 2.56 5.34
C ILE A 51 -9.56 1.47 6.01
N ILE A 52 -8.98 0.54 5.26
CA ILE A 52 -8.08 -0.49 5.81
C ILE A 52 -6.88 0.16 6.50
N GLY A 53 -6.36 1.26 5.94
CA GLY A 53 -5.24 2.01 6.50
C GLY A 53 -5.60 2.96 7.64
N GLY A 54 -6.86 3.06 8.03
CA GLY A 54 -7.33 3.96 9.10
C GLY A 54 -7.22 5.46 8.77
N VAL A 55 -7.21 5.81 7.48
CA VAL A 55 -7.24 7.21 6.99
C VAL A 55 -8.68 7.70 6.84
N ASP A 56 -9.60 6.79 6.54
CA ASP A 56 -11.04 7.03 6.47
C ASP A 56 -11.77 5.95 7.28
N GLN A 57 -13.07 6.11 7.51
CA GLN A 57 -13.91 5.15 8.22
C GLN A 57 -15.07 4.69 7.35
N GLY A 58 -15.44 3.40 7.47
CA GLY A 58 -16.64 2.86 6.84
C GLY A 58 -17.92 3.37 7.52
N ASP A 59 -19.03 3.40 6.80
CA ASP A 59 -20.33 3.71 7.38
C ASP A 59 -20.92 2.51 8.12
N SER A 60 -20.58 1.30 7.68
CA SER A 60 -20.95 0.02 8.31
C SER A 60 -20.02 -1.09 7.84
N GLY A 61 -20.11 -2.26 8.48
CA GLY A 61 -19.27 -3.41 8.22
C GLY A 61 -18.13 -3.50 9.23
N LYS A 62 -17.20 -4.44 8.97
CA LYS A 62 -16.11 -4.75 9.88
C LYS A 62 -14.78 -4.76 9.13
N VAL A 63 -13.74 -4.18 9.73
CA VAL A 63 -12.37 -4.19 9.23
C VAL A 63 -11.42 -4.64 10.33
N ILE A 64 -10.76 -5.78 10.14
CA ILE A 64 -9.75 -6.30 11.07
C ILE A 64 -8.41 -6.37 10.34
N VAL A 65 -7.37 -5.85 10.99
CA VAL A 65 -5.98 -5.96 10.52
C VAL A 65 -5.10 -6.40 11.70
N ASP A 66 -4.42 -7.54 11.56
CA ASP A 66 -3.57 -8.12 12.63
C ASP A 66 -4.29 -8.16 14.00
N GLU A 67 -5.53 -8.68 14.00
CA GLU A 67 -6.42 -8.79 15.17
C GLU A 67 -6.99 -7.45 15.70
N ILE A 68 -6.59 -6.31 15.13
CA ILE A 68 -7.10 -4.97 15.50
C ILE A 68 -8.40 -4.71 14.73
N GLU A 69 -9.50 -4.40 15.45
CA GLU A 69 -10.78 -3.99 14.86
C GLU A 69 -10.72 -2.49 14.51
N VAL A 70 -10.27 -2.19 13.28
CA VAL A 70 -10.01 -0.82 12.80
C VAL A 70 -11.27 0.03 12.78
N ASP A 71 -12.43 -0.58 12.48
CA ASP A 71 -13.75 0.06 12.45
C ASP A 71 -14.22 0.55 13.83
N LYS A 72 -13.59 0.12 14.92
CA LYS A 72 -13.93 0.52 16.30
C LYS A 72 -12.98 1.55 16.90
N LEU A 73 -11.88 1.86 16.24
CA LEU A 73 -10.87 2.77 16.75
C LEU A 73 -11.36 4.23 16.68
N ASN A 74 -11.07 5.00 17.72
CA ASN A 74 -11.24 6.45 17.72
C ASN A 74 -10.06 7.14 17.00
N ASP A 75 -10.11 8.48 16.82
CA ASP A 75 -9.10 9.24 16.06
C ASP A 75 -7.68 9.14 16.62
N GLU A 76 -7.53 9.07 17.94
CA GLU A 76 -6.24 8.92 18.62
C GLU A 76 -5.67 7.51 18.40
N GLU A 77 -6.50 6.49 18.55
CA GLU A 77 -6.15 5.09 18.30
C GLU A 77 -5.85 4.84 16.82
N LEU A 78 -6.61 5.46 15.89
CA LEU A 78 -6.31 5.41 14.46
C LEU A 78 -4.95 6.04 14.13
N THR A 79 -4.59 7.11 14.84
CA THR A 79 -3.26 7.74 14.66
C THR A 79 -2.14 6.80 15.11
N GLU A 80 -2.31 6.12 16.26
CA GLU A 80 -1.37 5.12 16.73
C GLU A 80 -1.30 3.90 15.80
N TYR A 81 -2.45 3.40 15.34
CA TYR A 81 -2.55 2.32 14.38
C TYR A 81 -1.78 2.62 13.09
N ARG A 82 -1.98 3.81 12.50
CA ARG A 82 -1.22 4.24 11.31
C ARG A 82 0.27 4.33 11.60
N ARG A 83 0.65 4.83 12.79
CA ARG A 83 2.04 4.99 13.16
C ARG A 83 2.77 3.66 13.29
N GLU A 84 2.14 2.66 13.92
CA GLU A 84 2.81 1.42 14.31
C GLU A 84 2.63 0.27 13.30
N HIS A 85 1.52 0.26 12.57
CA HIS A 85 1.16 -0.92 11.76
C HIS A 85 1.19 -0.68 10.25
N ILE A 86 1.02 0.58 9.79
CA ILE A 86 0.75 0.87 8.39
C ILE A 86 1.88 1.64 7.73
N GLY A 87 2.35 1.16 6.58
CA GLY A 87 3.13 1.94 5.61
C GLY A 87 2.27 2.27 4.39
N PHE A 88 2.38 3.50 3.88
CA PHE A 88 1.70 3.92 2.65
C PHE A 88 2.71 4.24 1.55
N VAL A 89 2.49 3.68 0.36
CA VAL A 89 3.20 3.99 -0.89
C VAL A 89 2.19 4.55 -1.88
N PHE A 90 2.41 5.76 -2.34
CA PHE A 90 1.51 6.48 -3.24
C PHE A 90 2.05 6.57 -4.66
N GLN A 91 1.18 6.79 -5.63
CA GLN A 91 1.52 6.99 -7.03
C GLN A 91 2.44 8.21 -7.26
N PHE A 92 2.23 9.31 -6.52
CA PHE A 92 2.97 10.56 -6.65
C PHE A 92 3.99 10.77 -5.50
N TYR A 93 4.63 9.74 -5.05
CA TYR A 93 5.75 9.66 -4.10
C TYR A 93 5.54 10.41 -2.77
N ASN A 94 4.92 11.60 -2.77
CA ASN A 94 4.65 12.46 -1.60
C ASN A 94 5.90 12.75 -0.75
N LEU A 95 7.06 12.94 -1.39
CA LEU A 95 8.29 13.30 -0.71
C LEU A 95 8.26 14.75 -0.26
N ILE A 96 8.94 15.04 0.84
CA ILE A 96 9.14 16.40 1.33
C ILE A 96 10.25 17.02 0.45
N PRO A 97 9.96 18.05 -0.37
CA PRO A 97 10.86 18.48 -1.43
C PRO A 97 12.13 19.16 -0.93
N ASN A 98 12.11 19.70 0.29
CA ASN A 98 13.23 20.41 0.93
C ASN A 98 14.08 19.49 1.84
N LEU A 99 13.78 18.20 1.87
CA LEU A 99 14.56 17.17 2.56
C LEU A 99 15.24 16.27 1.53
N THR A 100 16.46 15.84 1.82
CA THR A 100 17.17 14.82 1.04
C THR A 100 16.44 13.48 1.09
N ALA A 101 16.86 12.51 0.27
CA ALA A 101 16.33 11.15 0.31
C ALA A 101 16.47 10.52 1.70
N GLY A 102 17.65 10.64 2.33
CA GLY A 102 17.89 10.15 3.68
C GLY A 102 17.01 10.84 4.72
N GLU A 103 16.94 12.18 4.71
CA GLU A 103 16.12 12.96 5.65
C GLU A 103 14.62 12.66 5.51
N ASN A 104 14.10 12.39 4.29
CA ASN A 104 12.74 11.94 4.08
C ASN A 104 12.44 10.60 4.81
N VAL A 105 13.42 9.72 4.90
CA VAL A 105 13.31 8.44 5.62
C VAL A 105 13.52 8.65 7.12
N GLU A 106 14.50 9.45 7.51
CA GLU A 106 14.88 9.72 8.91
C GLU A 106 13.74 10.36 9.72
N VAL A 107 13.04 11.35 9.14
CA VAL A 107 11.88 12.00 9.80
C VAL A 107 10.86 10.98 10.27
N VAL A 108 10.62 9.94 9.49
CA VAL A 108 9.62 8.91 9.80
C VAL A 108 10.20 7.84 10.73
N SER A 109 11.50 7.52 10.60
CA SER A 109 12.22 6.65 11.52
C SER A 109 12.17 7.19 12.96
N ASN A 110 12.39 8.50 13.14
CA ASN A 110 12.45 9.15 14.45
C ASN A 110 11.12 9.14 15.23
N ILE A 111 9.99 8.98 14.56
CA ILE A 111 8.67 8.90 15.21
C ILE A 111 8.17 7.46 15.41
N SER A 112 8.92 6.46 14.96
CA SER A 112 8.57 5.04 15.09
C SER A 112 9.12 4.45 16.38
N LYS A 113 8.39 3.52 17.02
CA LYS A 113 8.83 2.87 18.26
C LYS A 113 9.96 1.86 18.03
N SER A 114 9.94 1.16 16.90
CA SER A 114 10.89 0.08 16.58
C SER A 114 11.28 0.14 15.10
N PRO A 115 11.94 1.23 14.65
CA PRO A 115 12.32 1.38 13.25
C PRO A 115 13.40 0.36 12.86
N LEU A 116 13.42 0.01 11.57
CA LEU A 116 14.53 -0.70 10.95
C LEU A 116 15.74 0.24 10.81
N GLY A 117 16.92 -0.34 10.65
CA GLY A 117 18.13 0.43 10.35
C GLY A 117 17.96 1.23 9.05
N MET A 118 18.12 2.57 9.13
CA MET A 118 17.91 3.45 7.97
C MET A 118 18.78 3.06 6.78
N ASP A 119 20.09 2.86 6.98
CA ASP A 119 21.02 2.50 5.90
C ASP A 119 20.70 1.10 5.35
N GLU A 120 20.27 0.15 6.19
CA GLU A 120 19.80 -1.17 5.75
C GLU A 120 18.58 -1.07 4.82
N VAL A 121 17.64 -0.20 5.15
CA VAL A 121 16.44 0.03 4.32
C VAL A 121 16.81 0.73 3.03
N LEU A 122 17.66 1.77 3.07
CA LEU A 122 18.13 2.49 1.88
C LEU A 122 18.92 1.58 0.93
N GLU A 123 19.71 0.65 1.47
CA GLU A 123 20.40 -0.37 0.69
C GLU A 123 19.40 -1.37 0.07
N ALA A 124 18.44 -1.85 0.86
CA ALA A 124 17.41 -2.79 0.39
C ALA A 124 16.56 -2.22 -0.76
N VAL A 125 16.33 -0.90 -0.78
CA VAL A 125 15.63 -0.22 -1.88
C VAL A 125 16.59 0.31 -2.96
N GLU A 126 17.89 0.02 -2.90
CA GLU A 126 18.92 0.41 -3.88
C GLU A 126 19.01 1.93 -4.10
N ILE A 127 19.03 2.74 -3.02
CA ILE A 127 19.10 4.22 -3.06
C ILE A 127 20.12 4.80 -2.07
N LEU A 128 20.88 3.95 -1.38
CA LEU A 128 21.84 4.39 -0.34
C LEU A 128 22.90 5.38 -0.87
N ASP A 129 23.40 5.17 -2.08
CA ASP A 129 24.37 6.04 -2.75
C ASP A 129 23.82 7.45 -3.04
N LYS A 130 22.50 7.61 -3.03
CA LYS A 130 21.78 8.86 -3.29
C LYS A 130 21.11 9.46 -2.06
N LYS A 131 21.46 8.98 -0.86
CA LYS A 131 20.81 9.43 0.39
C LYS A 131 20.91 10.94 0.64
N HIS A 132 21.91 11.62 0.07
CA HIS A 132 22.12 13.06 0.20
C HIS A 132 21.54 13.89 -0.96
N ARG A 133 20.84 13.26 -1.92
CA ARG A 133 20.16 13.94 -3.03
C ARG A 133 18.78 14.42 -2.62
N PHE A 134 18.41 15.59 -3.13
CA PHE A 134 17.03 16.10 -2.99
C PHE A 134 16.09 15.44 -4.01
N PRO A 135 14.76 15.39 -3.74
CA PRO A 135 13.79 14.80 -4.67
C PRO A 135 13.92 15.30 -6.12
N ARG A 136 14.17 16.59 -6.32
CA ARG A 136 14.37 17.21 -7.65
C ARG A 136 15.57 16.69 -8.44
N GLU A 137 16.52 16.04 -7.75
CA GLU A 137 17.74 15.47 -8.33
C GLU A 137 17.60 13.98 -8.62
N LEU A 138 16.44 13.40 -8.32
CA LEU A 138 16.12 11.98 -8.45
C LEU A 138 15.14 11.76 -9.61
N SER A 139 15.34 10.67 -10.35
CA SER A 139 14.35 10.17 -11.32
C SER A 139 13.06 9.74 -10.63
N GLY A 140 11.96 9.56 -11.36
CA GLY A 140 10.68 9.10 -10.81
C GLY A 140 10.80 7.75 -10.08
N GLY A 141 11.55 6.80 -10.66
CA GLY A 141 11.79 5.50 -10.02
C GLY A 141 12.60 5.61 -8.74
N GLU A 142 13.60 6.50 -8.68
CA GLU A 142 14.38 6.77 -7.47
C GLU A 142 13.53 7.45 -6.39
N GLN A 143 12.68 8.39 -6.77
CA GLN A 143 11.72 9.01 -5.84
C GLN A 143 10.76 7.96 -5.27
N GLN A 144 10.30 7.01 -6.10
CA GLN A 144 9.45 5.90 -5.63
C GLN A 144 10.21 4.98 -4.67
N ARG A 145 11.47 4.69 -4.91
CA ARG A 145 12.33 3.92 -3.98
C ARG A 145 12.47 4.63 -2.63
N VAL A 146 12.66 5.95 -2.61
CA VAL A 146 12.67 6.75 -1.37
C VAL A 146 11.32 6.72 -0.66
N SER A 147 10.20 6.82 -1.39
CA SER A 147 8.85 6.71 -0.83
C SER A 147 8.61 5.34 -0.19
N ILE A 148 9.07 4.27 -0.84
CA ILE A 148 9.02 2.91 -0.30
C ILE A 148 9.90 2.80 0.94
N ALA A 149 11.16 3.28 0.90
CA ALA A 149 12.07 3.28 2.06
C ALA A 149 11.45 3.99 3.27
N ARG A 150 10.88 5.17 3.05
CA ARG A 150 10.17 5.95 4.08
C ARG A 150 9.02 5.18 4.71
N SER A 151 8.33 4.38 3.93
CA SER A 151 7.21 3.57 4.42
C SER A 151 7.68 2.32 5.17
N VAL A 152 8.76 1.68 4.70
CA VAL A 152 9.31 0.43 5.24
C VAL A 152 10.16 0.64 6.50
N VAL A 153 10.87 1.77 6.63
CA VAL A 153 11.74 2.06 7.79
C VAL A 153 11.00 1.97 9.13
N ARG A 154 9.69 2.20 9.13
CA ARG A 154 8.82 2.07 10.30
C ARG A 154 8.60 0.62 10.73
N ASN A 155 9.09 -0.36 9.97
CA ASN A 155 8.83 -1.78 10.18
C ASN A 155 7.33 -2.12 10.20
N PRO A 156 6.55 -1.67 9.19
CA PRO A 156 5.10 -1.82 9.19
C PRO A 156 4.71 -3.29 9.02
N LYS A 157 3.62 -3.70 9.63
CA LYS A 157 3.03 -5.03 9.43
C LYS A 157 2.28 -5.13 8.11
N LEU A 158 1.74 -3.99 7.64
CA LEU A 158 0.99 -3.86 6.39
C LEU A 158 1.52 -2.70 5.56
N LEU A 159 1.89 -2.97 4.32
CA LEU A 159 2.23 -1.96 3.32
C LEU A 159 1.06 -1.81 2.34
N LEU A 160 0.47 -0.64 2.31
CA LEU A 160 -0.62 -0.27 1.43
C LEU A 160 -0.08 0.53 0.24
N CYS A 161 -0.26 0.02 -0.98
CA CYS A 161 0.29 0.62 -2.20
C CYS A 161 -0.85 1.10 -3.11
N ASP A 162 -0.96 2.41 -3.29
CA ASP A 162 -1.91 3.03 -4.22
C ASP A 162 -1.22 3.32 -5.55
N GLU A 163 -1.48 2.48 -6.57
CA GLU A 163 -0.93 2.59 -7.93
C GLU A 163 0.60 2.81 -7.93
N PRO A 164 1.42 1.96 -7.27
CA PRO A 164 2.83 2.25 -7.01
C PRO A 164 3.71 2.35 -8.26
N THR A 165 3.18 1.98 -9.41
CA THR A 165 3.85 2.02 -10.73
C THR A 165 3.16 2.94 -11.73
N GLY A 166 2.06 3.59 -11.35
CA GLY A 166 1.18 4.31 -12.28
C GLY A 166 1.80 5.55 -12.95
N ALA A 167 2.90 6.09 -12.40
CA ALA A 167 3.62 7.24 -12.93
C ALA A 167 4.99 6.88 -13.57
N LEU A 168 5.27 5.57 -13.75
CA LEU A 168 6.59 5.07 -14.16
C LEU A 168 6.53 4.38 -15.53
N ASP A 169 7.67 4.39 -16.25
CA ASP A 169 7.84 3.59 -17.43
C ASP A 169 7.87 2.08 -17.13
N TYR A 170 7.77 1.25 -18.16
CA TYR A 170 7.67 -0.20 -18.04
C TYR A 170 8.84 -0.84 -17.26
N GLN A 171 10.09 -0.48 -17.60
CA GLN A 171 11.26 -1.09 -16.97
C GLN A 171 11.38 -0.69 -15.50
N THR A 172 11.16 0.59 -15.22
CA THR A 172 11.15 1.12 -13.86
C THR A 172 10.02 0.49 -13.04
N SER A 173 8.83 0.32 -13.62
CA SER A 173 7.69 -0.35 -12.97
C SER A 173 8.03 -1.79 -12.56
N ARG A 174 8.64 -2.57 -13.45
CA ARG A 174 9.10 -3.94 -13.11
C ARG A 174 10.10 -3.94 -11.97
N SER A 175 11.04 -3.00 -11.98
CA SER A 175 12.03 -2.84 -10.91
C SER A 175 11.38 -2.52 -9.55
N ILE A 176 10.35 -1.66 -9.53
CA ILE A 176 9.58 -1.35 -8.30
C ILE A 176 8.76 -2.55 -7.84
N LEU A 177 8.12 -3.30 -8.73
CA LEU A 177 7.37 -4.51 -8.37
C LEU A 177 8.30 -5.60 -7.79
N LYS A 178 9.48 -5.78 -8.40
CA LYS A 178 10.52 -6.66 -7.85
C LYS A 178 10.94 -6.24 -6.45
N LEU A 179 11.18 -4.94 -6.25
CA LEU A 179 11.52 -4.39 -4.95
C LEU A 179 10.44 -4.67 -3.90
N LEU A 180 9.16 -4.49 -4.23
CA LEU A 180 8.05 -4.81 -3.32
C LEU A 180 8.01 -6.31 -2.95
N GLN A 181 8.27 -7.22 -3.91
CA GLN A 181 8.42 -8.65 -3.61
C GLN A 181 9.61 -8.93 -2.69
N GLN A 182 10.75 -8.28 -2.91
CA GLN A 182 11.94 -8.42 -2.06
C GLN A 182 11.68 -7.93 -0.63
N ILE A 183 10.98 -6.81 -0.46
CA ILE A 183 10.57 -6.28 0.84
C ILE A 183 9.63 -7.26 1.55
N ASN A 184 8.61 -7.77 0.86
CA ASN A 184 7.71 -8.77 1.40
C ASN A 184 8.48 -10.01 1.90
N ASN A 185 9.41 -10.53 1.08
CA ASN A 185 10.21 -11.71 1.43
C ASN A 185 11.22 -11.43 2.56
N LYS A 186 11.90 -10.27 2.54
CA LYS A 186 12.96 -9.93 3.50
C LYS A 186 12.41 -9.60 4.88
N PHE A 187 11.33 -8.82 4.94
CA PHE A 187 10.78 -8.29 6.20
C PHE A 187 9.48 -8.98 6.64
N GLY A 188 8.92 -9.87 5.83
CA GLY A 188 7.65 -10.56 6.13
C GLY A 188 6.44 -9.63 6.14
N THR A 189 6.57 -8.40 5.60
CA THR A 189 5.52 -7.40 5.56
C THR A 189 4.40 -7.84 4.63
N THR A 190 3.15 -7.84 5.10
CA THR A 190 1.98 -8.06 4.23
C THR A 190 1.81 -6.86 3.30
N ILE A 191 1.53 -7.10 2.03
CA ILE A 191 1.34 -6.03 1.03
C ILE A 191 -0.07 -6.10 0.46
N LEU A 192 -0.79 -4.98 0.48
CA LEU A 192 -2.03 -4.83 -0.28
C LEU A 192 -1.86 -3.69 -1.29
N MET A 193 -1.94 -4.04 -2.57
CA MET A 193 -1.74 -3.12 -3.67
C MET A 193 -3.04 -2.90 -4.44
N ILE A 194 -3.35 -1.67 -4.78
CA ILE A 194 -4.42 -1.36 -5.74
C ILE A 194 -3.82 -0.92 -7.06
N THR A 195 -4.39 -1.39 -8.17
CA THR A 195 -3.94 -1.03 -9.52
C THR A 195 -5.04 -1.28 -10.56
N HIS A 196 -4.90 -0.63 -11.70
CA HIS A 196 -5.71 -0.94 -12.90
C HIS A 196 -4.96 -1.87 -13.87
N ASN A 197 -3.68 -2.16 -13.62
CA ASN A 197 -2.88 -3.03 -14.48
C ASN A 197 -3.08 -4.51 -14.11
N ALA A 198 -3.79 -5.24 -14.97
CA ALA A 198 -4.13 -6.64 -14.72
C ALA A 198 -2.92 -7.60 -14.73
N ALA A 199 -1.81 -7.24 -15.39
CA ALA A 199 -0.63 -8.08 -15.44
C ALA A 199 0.02 -8.27 -14.04
N ILE A 200 -0.10 -7.28 -13.16
CA ILE A 200 0.41 -7.33 -11.78
C ILE A 200 -0.25 -8.44 -10.95
N ALA A 201 -1.46 -8.87 -11.33
CA ALA A 201 -2.16 -9.98 -10.67
C ALA A 201 -1.33 -11.26 -10.54
N ALA A 202 -0.44 -11.53 -11.51
CA ALA A 202 0.35 -12.76 -11.53
C ALA A 202 1.37 -12.86 -10.37
N MET A 203 1.79 -11.73 -9.78
CA MET A 203 2.72 -11.71 -8.64
C MET A 203 2.05 -11.76 -7.27
N ALA A 204 0.73 -11.69 -7.21
CA ALA A 204 -0.05 -11.68 -5.98
C ALA A 204 -0.40 -13.10 -5.51
N ASN A 205 -0.53 -13.29 -4.19
CA ASN A 205 -1.13 -14.50 -3.62
C ASN A 205 -2.65 -14.51 -3.83
N ARG A 206 -3.28 -13.34 -3.68
CA ARG A 206 -4.72 -13.14 -3.85
C ARG A 206 -5.02 -11.92 -4.70
N VAL A 207 -6.00 -12.05 -5.57
CA VAL A 207 -6.45 -10.99 -6.46
C VAL A 207 -7.94 -10.78 -6.27
N PHE A 208 -8.34 -9.55 -5.98
CA PHE A 208 -9.73 -9.14 -5.84
C PHE A 208 -10.09 -8.20 -6.98
N ARG A 209 -11.16 -8.52 -7.73
CA ARG A 209 -11.64 -7.65 -8.79
C ARG A 209 -12.77 -6.76 -8.27
N LEU A 210 -12.48 -5.47 -8.18
CA LEU A 210 -13.44 -4.46 -7.70
C LEU A 210 -14.11 -3.76 -8.88
N ARG A 211 -15.45 -3.75 -8.89
CA ARG A 211 -16.25 -3.04 -9.88
C ARG A 211 -17.46 -2.38 -9.22
N SER A 212 -17.62 -1.07 -9.45
CA SER A 212 -18.80 -0.30 -8.96
C SER A 212 -19.08 -0.47 -7.46
N GLY A 213 -18.01 -0.58 -6.64
CA GLY A 213 -18.12 -0.70 -5.19
C GLY A 213 -18.32 -2.11 -4.66
N GLU A 214 -18.21 -3.15 -5.50
CA GLU A 214 -18.39 -4.56 -5.12
C GLU A 214 -17.18 -5.40 -5.56
N VAL A 215 -16.85 -6.43 -4.79
CA VAL A 215 -15.88 -7.47 -5.20
C VAL A 215 -16.65 -8.48 -6.06
N VAL A 216 -16.37 -8.46 -7.35
CA VAL A 216 -17.05 -9.32 -8.34
C VAL A 216 -16.33 -10.63 -8.60
N ASP A 217 -15.06 -10.75 -8.21
CA ASP A 217 -14.26 -11.96 -8.40
C ASP A 217 -13.09 -11.98 -7.40
N GLU A 218 -12.74 -13.17 -6.91
CA GLU A 218 -11.55 -13.43 -6.09
C GLU A 218 -10.79 -14.61 -6.67
N VAL A 219 -9.48 -14.42 -6.90
CA VAL A 219 -8.57 -15.46 -7.39
C VAL A 219 -7.47 -15.69 -6.38
N VAL A 220 -7.23 -16.95 -6.01
CA VAL A 220 -6.07 -17.39 -5.23
C VAL A 220 -5.07 -18.04 -6.17
N ASN A 221 -3.91 -17.39 -6.36
CA ASN A 221 -2.86 -17.93 -7.22
C ASN A 221 -2.12 -19.06 -6.53
N GLN A 222 -2.04 -20.22 -7.18
CA GLN A 222 -1.28 -21.38 -6.71
C GLN A 222 0.22 -21.21 -6.96
N VAL A 223 0.58 -20.43 -7.99
CA VAL A 223 1.95 -20.14 -8.37
C VAL A 223 2.11 -18.63 -8.48
N ILE A 224 3.05 -18.08 -7.74
CA ILE A 224 3.35 -16.65 -7.73
C ILE A 224 4.44 -16.37 -8.74
N ALA A 225 4.16 -15.54 -9.73
CA ALA A 225 5.14 -15.15 -10.73
C ALA A 225 6.18 -14.18 -10.14
N PRO A 226 7.47 -14.34 -10.44
CA PRO A 226 8.46 -13.31 -10.18
C PRO A 226 8.10 -12.02 -10.94
N ALA A 227 8.29 -10.87 -10.30
CA ALA A 227 7.97 -9.57 -10.91
C ALA A 227 8.69 -9.34 -12.25
N GLU A 228 9.89 -9.94 -12.43
CA GLU A 228 10.65 -9.88 -13.68
C GLU A 228 9.99 -10.56 -14.88
N ARG A 229 9.01 -11.44 -14.64
CA ARG A 229 8.25 -12.15 -15.70
C ARG A 229 6.92 -11.48 -16.04
N ILE A 230 6.60 -10.35 -15.41
CA ILE A 230 5.37 -9.62 -15.70
C ILE A 230 5.56 -8.81 -16.97
N GLU A 231 4.64 -8.99 -17.91
CA GLU A 231 4.59 -8.29 -19.22
C GLU A 231 3.23 -7.63 -19.36
N TRP A 232 3.18 -6.35 -19.80
CA TRP A 232 1.98 -5.55 -20.09
C TRP A 232 2.20 -4.52 -21.20
#